data_dbc3ca3aba9e408e011dc6285fc49e77
#
_entry.id   dbc3ca3aba9e408e011dc6285fc49e77
#
_cell.length_a   1.000
_cell.length_b   1.000
_cell.length_c   1.000
_cell.angle_alpha   90.00
_cell.angle_beta   90.00
_cell.angle_gamma   90.00
#
_symmetry.space_group_name_H-M   'P 1'
#
loop_
_entity.id
_entity.type
_entity.pdbx_description
1 polymer ?
#
loop_
_entity_poly.entity_id
_entity_poly.type
_entity_poly.pdbx_seq_one_letter_code
_entity_poly.pdbx_strand_id
1 'polypeptide(L)'
;MVKVTTFKGTTFRLGQNANENWSLIASAHKDYYWLHLEGVPSAHVIIEIDVEPTVQEIEYAVAAIRAQTPKAPVKAGYVMAKVRNLKFGSKPGSVIIHGNTINFFSQRNILS
;
A
#
# COMPACT_ATOMS: atom_id res chain seq x y z
N MET A 1 11.01 10.64 5.61
CA MET A 1 10.25 10.38 6.84
C MET A 1 8.92 9.76 6.52
N VAL A 2 8.52 8.74 7.24
CA VAL A 2 7.23 8.09 7.03
C VAL A 2 6.11 9.09 7.27
N LYS A 3 5.18 9.17 6.31
CA LYS A 3 4.03 10.04 6.43
C LYS A 3 2.90 9.28 7.10
N VAL A 4 2.25 9.92 8.07
CA VAL A 4 1.14 9.32 8.81
C VAL A 4 -0.09 10.17 8.60
N THR A 5 -1.21 9.51 8.27
CA THR A 5 -2.48 10.21 8.09
C THR A 5 -3.61 9.33 8.60
N THR A 6 -4.77 9.92 8.86
CA THR A 6 -5.93 9.17 9.37
C THR A 6 -7.15 9.45 8.51
N PHE A 7 -8.03 8.46 8.45
CA PHE A 7 -9.29 8.58 7.74
C PHE A 7 -10.32 7.73 8.45
N LYS A 8 -11.37 8.36 8.94
CA LYS A 8 -12.45 7.69 9.67
C LYS A 8 -11.93 6.81 10.81
N GLY A 9 -10.94 7.31 11.53
CA GLY A 9 -10.38 6.62 12.68
C GLY A 9 -9.32 5.58 12.37
N THR A 10 -9.06 5.31 11.10
CA THR A 10 -8.02 4.36 10.70
C THR A 10 -6.74 5.10 10.35
N THR A 11 -5.61 4.60 10.83
CA THR A 11 -4.30 5.21 10.58
C THR A 11 -3.66 4.56 9.35
N PHE A 12 -3.08 5.40 8.50
CA PHE A 12 -2.36 4.98 7.29
C PHE A 12 -0.95 5.52 7.39
N ARG A 13 0.04 4.66 7.10
CA ARG A 13 1.46 5.05 7.09
C ARG A 13 2.02 4.82 5.71
N LEU A 14 2.71 5.85 5.19
CA LEU A 14 3.28 5.80 3.84
C LEU A 14 4.79 5.94 3.92
N GLY A 15 5.49 5.03 3.24
CA GLY A 15 6.93 5.16 3.03
C GLY A 15 7.17 6.01 1.80
N GLN A 16 8.08 6.98 1.91
CA GLN A 16 8.35 7.93 0.85
C GLN A 16 9.61 7.60 0.05
N ASN A 17 10.33 6.57 0.47
CA ASN A 17 11.50 6.06 -0.26
C ASN A 17 11.72 4.60 0.07
N ALA A 18 12.69 3.99 -0.60
CA ALA A 18 12.93 2.55 -0.47
C ALA A 18 13.20 2.11 0.97
N ASN A 19 14.05 2.86 1.68
CA ASN A 19 14.38 2.49 3.05
C ASN A 19 13.18 2.64 3.98
N GLU A 20 12.39 3.69 3.79
CA GLU A 20 11.18 3.87 4.58
C GLU A 20 10.15 2.79 4.31
N ASN A 21 10.03 2.34 3.07
CA ASN A 21 9.12 1.25 2.74
C ASN A 21 9.49 -0.02 3.51
N TRP A 22 10.76 -0.36 3.59
CA TRP A 22 11.19 -1.52 4.37
C TRP A 22 11.00 -1.32 5.87
N SER A 23 11.35 -0.14 6.39
CA SER A 23 11.15 0.15 7.81
C SER A 23 9.68 0.06 8.20
N LEU A 24 8.83 0.55 7.33
CA LEU A 24 7.39 0.53 7.51
C LEU A 24 6.88 -0.90 7.69
N ILE A 25 7.30 -1.79 6.79
CA ILE A 25 6.90 -3.20 6.82
C ILE A 25 7.49 -3.89 8.05
N ALA A 26 8.76 -3.62 8.36
CA ALA A 26 9.43 -4.26 9.48
C ALA A 26 8.78 -3.93 10.82
N SER A 27 8.24 -2.71 10.96
CA SER A 27 7.64 -2.26 12.22
C SER A 27 6.13 -2.49 12.30
N ALA A 28 5.48 -2.87 11.21
CA ALA A 28 4.04 -3.03 11.19
C ALA A 28 3.60 -4.34 11.86
N HIS A 29 2.43 -4.31 12.47
CA HIS A 29 1.81 -5.53 12.98
C HIS A 29 1.52 -6.46 11.81
N LYS A 30 1.75 -7.75 12.01
CA LYS A 30 1.66 -8.73 10.92
C LYS A 30 0.25 -8.90 10.36
N ASP A 31 -0.75 -8.55 11.12
CA ASP A 31 -2.15 -8.63 10.67
C ASP A 31 -2.64 -7.37 9.98
N TYR A 32 -1.85 -6.31 9.95
CA TYR A 32 -2.20 -5.11 9.20
C TYR A 32 -2.11 -5.38 7.70
N TYR A 33 -2.65 -4.46 6.91
CA TYR A 33 -2.68 -4.58 5.46
C TYR A 33 -1.66 -3.66 4.81
N TRP A 34 -1.05 -4.17 3.76
CA TRP A 34 -0.08 -3.46 2.93
C TRP A 34 -0.66 -3.28 1.55
N LEU A 35 -0.44 -2.13 0.96
CA LEU A 35 -0.95 -1.81 -0.36
C LEU A 35 0.13 -1.10 -1.17
N HIS A 36 0.23 -1.42 -2.46
CA HIS A 36 1.28 -0.94 -3.32
C HIS A 36 0.80 -0.88 -4.77
N LEU A 37 1.36 0.03 -5.54
CA LEU A 37 1.07 0.13 -6.97
C LEU A 37 1.77 -1.02 -7.70
N GLU A 38 1.01 -1.73 -8.51
CA GLU A 38 1.54 -2.91 -9.20
C GLU A 38 2.37 -2.51 -10.41
N GLY A 39 3.57 -3.08 -10.50
CA GLY A 39 4.40 -2.95 -11.69
C GLY A 39 5.20 -1.68 -11.83
N VAL A 40 5.08 -0.73 -10.92
CA VAL A 40 5.87 0.51 -10.95
C VAL A 40 6.32 0.87 -9.55
N PRO A 41 7.47 1.55 -9.40
CA PRO A 41 7.90 2.03 -8.11
C PRO A 41 6.91 3.04 -7.56
N SER A 42 6.53 2.88 -6.30
CA SER A 42 5.60 3.81 -5.65
C SER A 42 5.76 3.73 -4.15
N ALA A 43 5.09 4.64 -3.45
CA ALA A 43 5.00 4.58 -2.00
C ALA A 43 4.29 3.29 -1.60
N HIS A 44 4.72 2.71 -0.48
CA HIS A 44 3.98 1.62 0.14
C HIS A 44 3.10 2.20 1.23
N VAL A 45 1.93 1.62 1.43
CA VAL A 45 1.01 2.04 2.48
C VAL A 45 0.76 0.88 3.41
N ILE A 46 0.79 1.15 4.71
CA ILE A 46 0.27 0.22 5.72
C ILE A 46 -1.04 0.80 6.23
N ILE A 47 -2.08 0.00 6.16
CA ILE A 47 -3.38 0.32 6.73
C ILE A 47 -3.43 -0.36 8.09
N GLU A 48 -3.43 0.42 9.17
CA GLU A 48 -3.31 -0.10 10.52
C GLU A 48 -4.63 -0.64 11.04
N ILE A 49 -5.05 -1.75 10.46
CA ILE A 49 -6.32 -2.39 10.77
C ILE A 49 -6.13 -3.90 10.57
N ASP A 50 -6.70 -4.68 11.46
CA ASP A 50 -6.53 -6.14 11.42
C ASP A 50 -7.75 -6.89 10.87
N VAL A 51 -8.72 -6.15 10.36
CA VAL A 51 -9.85 -6.71 9.62
C VAL A 51 -9.78 -6.18 8.19
N GLU A 52 -10.50 -6.82 7.28
CA GLU A 52 -10.43 -6.41 5.87
C GLU A 52 -10.83 -4.95 5.72
N PRO A 53 -10.01 -4.13 5.06
CA PRO A 53 -10.33 -2.72 4.85
C PRO A 53 -11.61 -2.55 4.03
N THR A 54 -12.34 -1.49 4.33
CA THR A 54 -13.51 -1.14 3.54
C THR A 54 -13.08 -0.56 2.19
N VAL A 55 -14.00 -0.52 1.25
CA VAL A 55 -13.74 0.10 -0.05
C VAL A 55 -13.28 1.53 0.12
N GLN A 56 -13.90 2.27 1.04
CA GLN A 56 -13.52 3.66 1.28
C GLN A 56 -12.09 3.79 1.81
N GLU A 57 -11.69 2.88 2.70
CA GLU A 57 -10.32 2.87 3.22
C GLU A 57 -9.32 2.53 2.13
N ILE A 58 -9.65 1.58 1.27
CA ILE A 58 -8.80 1.22 0.14
C ILE A 58 -8.66 2.41 -0.81
N GLU A 59 -9.76 3.08 -1.12
CA GLU A 59 -9.72 4.24 -2.01
C GLU A 59 -8.89 5.37 -1.42
N TYR A 60 -8.98 5.57 -0.12
CA TYR A 60 -8.17 6.56 0.54
C TYR A 60 -6.68 6.23 0.42
N ALA A 61 -6.32 4.96 0.65
CA ALA A 61 -4.93 4.51 0.53
C ALA A 61 -4.42 4.68 -0.90
N VAL A 62 -5.24 4.32 -1.89
CA VAL A 62 -4.89 4.46 -3.30
C VAL A 62 -4.64 5.92 -3.65
N ALA A 63 -5.50 6.82 -3.18
CA ALA A 63 -5.34 8.25 -3.43
C ALA A 63 -4.05 8.77 -2.80
N ALA A 64 -3.72 8.28 -1.60
CA ALA A 64 -2.49 8.68 -0.92
C ALA A 64 -1.26 8.22 -1.69
N ILE A 65 -1.26 7.00 -2.22
CA ILE A 65 -0.16 6.51 -3.05
C ILE A 65 -0.03 7.36 -4.31
N ARG A 66 -1.14 7.67 -4.97
CA ARG A 66 -1.10 8.48 -6.20
C ARG A 66 -0.57 9.87 -5.94
N ALA A 67 -0.88 10.46 -4.80
CA ALA A 67 -0.35 11.76 -4.43
C ALA A 67 1.17 11.74 -4.32
N GLN A 68 1.74 10.62 -3.89
CA GLN A 68 3.18 10.42 -3.78
C GLN A 68 3.81 9.92 -5.08
N THR A 69 3.00 9.54 -6.05
CA THR A 69 3.50 8.92 -7.30
C THR A 69 2.75 9.54 -8.49
N PRO A 70 2.95 10.84 -8.74
CA PRO A 70 2.14 11.54 -9.75
C PRO A 70 2.35 11.05 -11.18
N LYS A 71 3.46 10.34 -11.43
CA LYS A 71 3.74 9.82 -12.79
C LYS A 71 3.15 8.43 -13.02
N ALA A 72 2.49 7.86 -12.03
CA ALA A 72 1.91 6.53 -12.20
C ALA A 72 0.81 6.56 -13.25
N PRO A 73 0.73 5.53 -14.11
CA PRO A 73 -0.34 5.46 -15.11
C PRO A 73 -1.72 5.46 -14.45
N VAL A 74 -2.66 6.12 -15.10
CA VAL A 74 -4.04 6.22 -14.57
C VAL A 74 -4.65 4.83 -14.37
N LYS A 75 -4.32 3.89 -15.24
CA LYS A 75 -4.88 2.54 -15.21
C LYS A 75 -4.01 1.55 -14.45
N ALA A 76 -2.98 2.03 -13.75
CA ALA A 76 -2.13 1.14 -12.99
C ALA A 76 -2.94 0.41 -11.92
N GLY A 77 -2.71 -0.88 -11.81
CA GLY A 77 -3.34 -1.69 -10.80
C GLY A 77 -2.66 -1.53 -9.45
N TYR A 78 -3.34 -1.96 -8.42
CA TYR A 78 -2.84 -1.94 -7.06
C TYR A 78 -2.93 -3.35 -6.50
N VAL A 79 -2.00 -3.70 -5.63
CA VAL A 79 -2.00 -4.99 -4.96
C VAL A 79 -2.06 -4.76 -3.46
N MET A 80 -2.83 -5.58 -2.76
CA MET A 80 -2.97 -5.52 -1.32
C MET A 80 -2.75 -6.90 -0.74
N ALA A 81 -2.06 -6.96 0.39
CA ALA A 81 -1.80 -8.21 1.09
C ALA A 81 -1.62 -7.92 2.57
N LYS A 82 -1.75 -8.95 3.40
CA LYS A 82 -1.40 -8.80 4.82
C LYS A 82 0.11 -8.69 4.96
N VAL A 83 0.54 -7.92 5.94
CA VAL A 83 1.98 -7.75 6.22
C VAL A 83 2.65 -9.10 6.42
N ARG A 84 1.97 -10.06 7.09
CA ARG A 84 2.54 -11.39 7.34
C ARG A 84 2.92 -12.14 6.06
N ASN A 85 2.34 -11.74 4.92
CA ASN A 85 2.59 -12.41 3.66
C ASN A 85 3.71 -11.76 2.86
N LEU A 86 4.44 -10.83 3.46
CA LEU A 86 5.50 -10.09 2.80
C LEU A 86 6.86 -10.57 3.28
N LYS A 87 7.82 -10.63 2.34
CA LYS A 87 9.23 -10.82 2.63
C LYS A 87 10.01 -9.75 1.89
N PHE A 88 11.15 -9.35 2.45
CA PHE A 88 12.00 -8.38 1.79
C PHE A 88 12.62 -8.99 0.54
N GLY A 89 12.63 -8.20 -0.52
CA GLY A 89 13.33 -8.59 -1.74
C GLY A 89 14.81 -8.31 -1.65
N SER A 90 15.50 -8.46 -2.79
CA SER A 90 16.95 -8.29 -2.84
C SER A 90 17.38 -6.82 -2.86
N LYS A 91 16.51 -5.93 -3.32
CA LYS A 91 16.81 -4.50 -3.41
C LYS A 91 16.01 -3.74 -2.35
N PRO A 92 16.57 -2.67 -1.77
CA PRO A 92 15.83 -1.86 -0.80
C PRO A 92 14.48 -1.43 -1.35
N GLY A 93 13.44 -1.59 -0.53
CA GLY A 93 12.09 -1.22 -0.91
C GLY A 93 11.32 -2.29 -1.66
N SER A 94 11.99 -3.31 -2.19
CA SER A 94 11.30 -4.39 -2.90
C SER A 94 10.76 -5.42 -1.93
N VAL A 95 9.64 -6.06 -2.31
CA VAL A 95 9.03 -7.09 -1.48
C VAL A 95 8.62 -8.28 -2.34
N ILE A 96 8.57 -9.44 -1.70
CA ILE A 96 8.07 -10.67 -2.28
C ILE A 96 6.80 -11.02 -1.52
N ILE A 97 5.71 -11.28 -2.24
CA ILE A 97 4.43 -11.57 -1.63
C ILE A 97 4.20 -13.07 -1.62
N HIS A 98 3.85 -13.59 -0.46
CA HIS A 98 3.47 -15.00 -0.28
C HIS A 98 2.00 -15.07 0.11
N GLY A 99 1.33 -16.16 -0.28
CA GLY A 99 -0.06 -16.36 0.09
C GLY A 99 -1.02 -15.51 -0.73
N ASN A 100 -2.12 -15.13 -0.12
CA ASN A 100 -3.20 -14.47 -0.82
C ASN A 100 -2.91 -12.98 -1.04
N THR A 101 -3.23 -12.53 -2.24
CA THR A 101 -3.18 -11.11 -2.59
C THR A 101 -4.50 -10.70 -3.19
N ILE A 102 -4.78 -9.40 -3.13
CA ILE A 102 -5.95 -8.82 -3.76
C ILE A 102 -5.46 -7.77 -4.75
N ASN A 103 -5.86 -7.92 -6.00
CA ASN A 103 -5.49 -6.99 -7.07
C ASN A 103 -6.70 -6.15 -7.44
N PHE A 104 -6.49 -4.85 -7.67
CA PHE A 104 -7.56 -4.00 -8.16
C PHE A 104 -7.00 -2.81 -8.92
N PHE A 105 -7.85 -2.19 -9.75
CA PHE A 105 -7.47 -1.08 -10.59
C PHE A 105 -7.97 0.23 -10.02
N SER A 106 -7.46 1.33 -10.57
CA SER A 106 -7.89 2.65 -10.15
C SER A 106 -9.41 2.76 -10.27
N GLN A 107 -10.04 3.29 -9.23
CA GLN A 107 -11.49 3.37 -9.16
C GLN A 107 -12.11 4.21 -10.26
N ARG A 108 -11.44 5.27 -10.68
CA ARG A 108 -12.03 6.12 -11.70
C ARG A 108 -12.30 5.42 -13.01
N ASN A 109 -11.60 4.34 -13.26
CA ASN A 109 -11.79 3.55 -14.47
C ASN A 109 -13.09 2.77 -14.45
N ILE A 110 -13.58 2.50 -13.27
CA ILE A 110 -14.80 1.72 -13.09
C ILE A 110 -16.01 2.57 -13.34
N LEU A 111 -15.91 3.85 -13.04
CA LEU A 111 -17.03 4.76 -13.10
C LEU A 111 -17.23 5.37 -14.48
N SER A 112 -16.30 5.19 -15.34
CA SER A 112 -16.39 5.73 -16.67
C SER A 112 -17.32 4.94 -17.55
#